data_0ba29eaf620243eceaa950d40ad19ac6
#
_entry.id   0ba29eaf620243eceaa950d40ad19ac6
#
_cell.length_a   1.000
_cell.length_b   1.000
_cell.length_c   1.000
_cell.angle_alpha   90.00
_cell.angle_beta   90.00
_cell.angle_gamma   90.00
#
_symmetry.space_group_name_H-M   'P 1'
#
loop_
_entity.id
_entity.type
_entity.pdbx_description
1 polymer ?
#
loop_
_entity_poly.entity_id
_entity_poly.type
_entity_poly.pdbx_seq_one_letter_code
_entity_poly.pdbx_strand_id
1 'polypeptide(L)'
;MSALEQNFLLAGVGGQGTLLAADVVALVGMKLGLDVKKSEVHGMAQRGGSVTSHVRWGKKVASPLIEPGEVDFMIAFERLEGLRYAHMTRPGGVLLINDYRIAPVTVASGSKIYPSEVDEELAYASVVRSVCGDNCIERMYVPAVAIAQEMGNSRVNNIIILGALSALLPDVPEELWLEVISERVPSRYVQLNRTAFTTGRAYMQGHS
;
A
#
# COMPACT_ATOMS: atom_id res chain seq x y z
N MET A 1 -0.06 20.36 10.19
CA MET A 1 0.99 19.37 9.94
C MET A 1 1.78 19.84 8.72
N SER A 2 3.09 19.65 8.66
CA SER A 2 3.87 19.90 7.42
C SER A 2 3.36 18.93 6.35
N ALA A 3 3.30 19.34 5.07
CA ALA A 3 2.82 18.53 3.95
C ALA A 3 3.56 17.16 3.80
N LEU A 4 4.71 17.01 4.46
CA LEU A 4 5.55 15.82 4.43
C LEU A 4 5.43 14.93 5.71
N GLU A 5 4.66 15.32 6.72
CA GLU A 5 4.42 14.45 7.89
C GLU A 5 3.30 13.46 7.54
N GLN A 6 3.63 12.18 7.40
CA GLN A 6 2.73 11.16 6.87
C GLN A 6 2.86 9.83 7.63
N ASN A 7 1.74 9.18 7.81
CA ASN A 7 1.61 7.84 8.37
C ASN A 7 1.14 6.86 7.29
N PHE A 8 1.97 5.88 6.98
CA PHE A 8 1.69 4.85 5.97
C PHE A 8 1.49 3.50 6.64
N LEU A 9 0.39 2.83 6.32
CA LEU A 9 0.18 1.42 6.65
C LEU A 9 0.14 0.60 5.37
N LEU A 10 1.07 -0.32 5.24
CA LEU A 10 1.10 -1.25 4.11
C LEU A 10 0.61 -2.61 4.58
N ALA A 11 -0.41 -3.16 3.94
CA ALA A 11 -0.97 -4.47 4.29
C ALA A 11 -1.07 -5.38 3.07
N GLY A 12 -0.80 -6.66 3.29
CA GLY A 12 -0.87 -7.65 2.23
C GLY A 12 -0.73 -9.07 2.75
N VAL A 13 -0.73 -10.01 1.82
CA VAL A 13 -0.47 -11.42 2.09
C VAL A 13 1.02 -11.69 1.91
N GLY A 14 1.59 -12.51 2.77
CA GLY A 14 3.00 -12.86 2.73
C GLY A 14 3.45 -13.35 1.33
N GLY A 15 4.48 -12.72 0.77
CA GLY A 15 5.00 -12.98 -0.58
C GLY A 15 4.66 -11.91 -1.62
N GLN A 16 3.82 -10.92 -1.33
CA GLN A 16 3.45 -9.84 -2.25
C GLN A 16 4.46 -8.69 -2.34
N GLY A 17 5.56 -8.75 -1.57
CA GLY A 17 6.58 -7.70 -1.57
C GLY A 17 6.22 -6.46 -0.75
N THR A 18 5.29 -6.58 0.20
CA THR A 18 4.90 -5.53 1.15
C THR A 18 6.11 -4.97 1.90
N LEU A 19 7.05 -5.83 2.33
CA LEU A 19 8.26 -5.43 3.03
C LEU A 19 9.17 -4.56 2.18
N LEU A 20 9.40 -4.95 0.91
CA LEU A 20 10.19 -4.14 -0.01
C LEU A 20 9.54 -2.78 -0.26
N ALA A 21 8.22 -2.75 -0.41
CA ALA A 21 7.49 -1.50 -0.59
C ALA A 21 7.63 -0.59 0.65
N ALA A 22 7.49 -1.15 1.85
CA ALA A 22 7.68 -0.41 3.10
C ALA A 22 9.12 0.12 3.27
N ASP A 23 10.13 -0.67 2.87
CA ASP A 23 11.52 -0.23 2.85
C ASP A 23 11.72 0.97 1.92
N VAL A 24 11.15 0.92 0.70
CA VAL A 24 11.26 2.03 -0.26
C VAL A 24 10.59 3.28 0.32
N VAL A 25 9.36 3.17 0.87
CA VAL A 25 8.69 4.31 1.51
C VAL A 25 9.54 4.89 2.64
N ALA A 26 10.09 4.04 3.51
CA ALA A 26 10.93 4.50 4.62
C ALA A 26 12.20 5.23 4.14
N LEU A 27 12.90 4.67 3.15
CA LEU A 27 14.13 5.25 2.60
C LEU A 27 13.88 6.58 1.87
N VAL A 28 12.76 6.70 1.17
CA VAL A 28 12.35 7.98 0.55
C VAL A 28 12.19 9.06 1.63
N GLY A 29 11.48 8.78 2.71
CA GLY A 29 11.33 9.72 3.83
C GLY A 29 12.69 10.10 4.46
N MET A 30 13.60 9.14 4.62
CA MET A 30 14.95 9.40 5.15
C MET A 30 15.75 10.30 4.20
N LYS A 31 15.69 10.09 2.87
CA LYS A 31 16.37 10.94 1.89
C LYS A 31 15.79 12.36 1.81
N LEU A 32 14.52 12.53 2.22
CA LEU A 32 13.91 13.85 2.42
C LEU A 32 14.38 14.57 3.70
N GLY A 33 15.23 13.91 4.49
CA GLY A 33 15.73 14.46 5.76
C GLY A 33 14.75 14.38 6.93
N LEU A 34 13.73 13.52 6.82
CA LEU A 34 12.73 13.31 7.87
C LEU A 34 13.21 12.27 8.90
N ASP A 35 12.71 12.37 10.14
CA ASP A 35 12.79 11.27 11.10
C ASP A 35 11.78 10.21 10.68
N VAL A 36 12.28 9.00 10.40
CA VAL A 36 11.48 7.89 9.90
C VAL A 36 11.54 6.73 10.89
N LYS A 37 10.39 6.19 11.24
CA LYS A 37 10.29 4.94 12.00
C LYS A 37 9.48 3.92 11.20
N LYS A 38 9.97 2.68 11.19
CA LYS A 38 9.30 1.54 10.55
C LYS A 38 9.15 0.40 11.54
N SER A 39 8.01 -0.29 11.50
CA SER A 39 7.77 -1.54 12.22
C SER A 39 7.02 -2.51 11.33
N GLU A 40 7.35 -3.78 11.44
CA GLU A 40 6.69 -4.87 10.73
C GLU A 40 5.95 -5.74 11.73
N VAL A 41 4.69 -6.05 11.42
CA VAL A 41 3.88 -6.97 12.21
C VAL A 41 3.51 -8.15 11.31
N HIS A 42 3.97 -9.32 11.70
CA HIS A 42 3.71 -10.55 10.98
C HIS A 42 2.71 -11.39 11.77
N GLY A 43 1.69 -11.90 11.09
CA GLY A 43 0.86 -12.97 11.64
C GLY A 43 1.67 -14.27 11.82
N MET A 44 1.12 -15.23 12.57
CA MET A 44 1.78 -16.53 12.88
C MET A 44 2.13 -17.35 11.62
N ALA A 45 1.48 -17.11 10.48
CA ALA A 45 1.76 -17.77 9.21
C ALA A 45 2.69 -16.92 8.34
N GLN A 46 3.96 -17.31 8.21
CA GLN A 46 4.95 -16.61 7.37
C GLN A 46 4.66 -16.68 5.86
N ARG A 47 3.82 -17.60 5.40
CA ARG A 47 3.38 -17.73 4.01
C ARG A 47 1.86 -17.76 3.96
N GLY A 48 1.26 -16.88 3.16
CA GLY A 48 -0.19 -16.78 3.04
C GLY A 48 -0.91 -16.13 4.24
N GLY A 49 -0.18 -15.67 5.27
CA GLY A 49 -0.72 -14.90 6.38
C GLY A 49 -0.71 -13.39 6.09
N SER A 50 -1.55 -12.65 6.83
CA SER A 50 -1.56 -11.20 6.79
C SER A 50 -0.22 -10.61 7.29
N VAL A 51 0.31 -9.65 6.57
CA VAL A 51 1.54 -8.92 6.90
C VAL A 51 1.23 -7.44 6.85
N THR A 52 1.59 -6.70 7.91
CA THR A 52 1.49 -5.26 7.92
C THR A 52 2.84 -4.61 8.21
N SER A 53 3.07 -3.46 7.59
CA SER A 53 4.22 -2.60 7.86
C SER A 53 3.74 -1.19 8.12
N HIS A 54 4.12 -0.65 9.28
CA HIS A 54 3.89 0.73 9.64
C HIS A 54 5.13 1.53 9.25
N VAL A 55 4.95 2.65 8.55
CA VAL A 55 6.00 3.62 8.24
C VAL A 55 5.50 5.00 8.61
N ARG A 56 6.28 5.75 9.39
CA ARG A 56 5.93 7.12 9.80
C ARG A 56 7.04 8.08 9.41
N TRP A 57 6.63 9.19 8.81
CA TRP A 57 7.49 10.31 8.45
C TRP A 57 7.14 11.53 9.30
N GLY A 58 8.10 12.22 9.82
CA GLY A 58 7.87 13.45 10.57
C GLY A 58 9.15 14.19 10.90
N LYS A 59 9.03 15.35 11.53
CA LYS A 59 10.18 16.07 12.10
C LYS A 59 10.78 15.31 13.28
N LYS A 60 9.92 14.63 14.05
CA LYS A 60 10.30 13.78 15.17
C LYS A 60 9.21 12.73 15.37
N VAL A 61 9.56 11.46 15.26
CA VAL A 61 8.65 10.33 15.40
C VAL A 61 9.03 9.52 16.63
N ALA A 62 8.16 9.46 17.63
CA ALA A 62 8.44 8.79 18.89
C ALA A 62 8.23 7.27 18.82
N SER A 63 7.27 6.80 18.01
CA SER A 63 6.92 5.38 17.88
C SER A 63 6.66 5.02 16.41
N PRO A 64 7.07 3.84 15.94
CA PRO A 64 6.72 3.37 14.62
C PRO A 64 5.26 2.95 14.47
N LEU A 65 4.59 2.56 15.57
CA LEU A 65 3.21 2.10 15.52
C LEU A 65 2.26 3.28 15.32
N ILE A 66 1.28 3.08 14.46
CA ILE A 66 0.23 4.04 14.11
C ILE A 66 -1.05 3.55 14.79
N GLU A 67 -1.72 4.43 15.49
CA GLU A 67 -3.00 4.13 16.14
C GLU A 67 -4.14 4.04 15.10
N PRO A 68 -5.22 3.31 15.40
CA PRO A 68 -6.41 3.28 14.55
C PRO A 68 -6.94 4.69 14.27
N GLY A 69 -7.26 4.97 13.02
CA GLY A 69 -7.77 6.28 12.59
C GLY A 69 -6.70 7.36 12.42
N GLU A 70 -5.40 7.01 12.41
CA GLU A 70 -4.29 7.95 12.18
C GLU A 70 -3.50 7.71 10.89
N VAL A 71 -3.87 6.72 10.09
CA VAL A 71 -3.18 6.41 8.84
C VAL A 71 -3.60 7.40 7.75
N ASP A 72 -2.63 8.11 7.16
CA ASP A 72 -2.83 9.01 6.02
C ASP A 72 -3.02 8.21 4.72
N PHE A 73 -2.14 7.25 4.48
CA PHE A 73 -2.16 6.36 3.33
C PHE A 73 -2.16 4.90 3.77
N MET A 74 -3.31 4.24 3.59
CA MET A 74 -3.43 2.80 3.72
C MET A 74 -3.19 2.16 2.35
N ILE A 75 -2.12 1.36 2.21
CA ILE A 75 -1.73 0.69 0.97
C ILE A 75 -2.00 -0.80 1.10
N ALA A 76 -2.97 -1.31 0.38
CA ALA A 76 -3.36 -2.71 0.42
C ALA A 76 -2.93 -3.45 -0.86
N PHE A 77 -2.16 -4.51 -0.70
CA PHE A 77 -1.71 -5.36 -1.82
C PHE A 77 -2.73 -6.42 -2.22
N GLU A 78 -3.85 -6.50 -1.48
CA GLU A 78 -4.96 -7.43 -1.70
C GLU A 78 -6.27 -6.82 -1.15
N ARG A 79 -7.39 -7.09 -1.80
CA ARG A 79 -8.68 -6.45 -1.48
C ARG A 79 -9.16 -6.71 -0.06
N LEU A 80 -9.10 -7.97 0.43
CA LEU A 80 -9.52 -8.31 1.80
C LEU A 80 -8.59 -7.72 2.86
N GLU A 81 -7.30 -7.60 2.57
CA GLU A 81 -6.37 -6.93 3.49
C GLU A 81 -6.67 -5.43 3.57
N GLY A 82 -7.06 -4.80 2.44
CA GLY A 82 -7.57 -3.44 2.42
C GLY A 82 -8.80 -3.27 3.33
N LEU A 83 -9.78 -4.16 3.19
CA LEU A 83 -10.98 -4.13 4.02
C LEU A 83 -10.66 -4.37 5.50
N ARG A 84 -9.78 -5.33 5.80
CA ARG A 84 -9.38 -5.70 7.17
C ARG A 84 -8.81 -4.51 7.93
N TYR A 85 -8.01 -3.68 7.27
CA TYR A 85 -7.30 -2.56 7.89
C TYR A 85 -7.86 -1.18 7.51
N ALA A 86 -8.99 -1.11 6.80
CA ALA A 86 -9.63 0.15 6.43
C ALA A 86 -9.90 1.07 7.62
N HIS A 87 -10.22 0.50 8.80
CA HIS A 87 -10.46 1.22 10.05
C HIS A 87 -9.23 1.97 10.60
N MET A 88 -8.05 1.64 10.10
CA MET A 88 -6.81 2.34 10.46
C MET A 88 -6.70 3.71 9.77
N THR A 89 -7.40 3.90 8.65
CA THR A 89 -7.32 5.12 7.84
C THR A 89 -8.04 6.27 8.56
N ARG A 90 -7.38 7.43 8.63
CA ARG A 90 -7.98 8.62 9.23
C ARG A 90 -9.08 9.22 8.37
N PRO A 91 -9.97 10.06 8.93
CA PRO A 91 -10.84 10.92 8.15
C PRO A 91 -10.03 11.79 7.15
N GLY A 92 -10.43 11.78 5.88
CA GLY A 92 -9.69 12.44 4.79
C GLY A 92 -8.40 11.74 4.36
N GLY A 93 -8.15 10.52 4.83
CA GLY A 93 -7.07 9.68 4.37
C GLY A 93 -7.41 8.91 3.09
N VAL A 94 -6.42 8.27 2.50
CA VAL A 94 -6.52 7.52 1.25
C VAL A 94 -6.33 6.03 1.51
N LEU A 95 -7.21 5.22 0.92
CA LEU A 95 -7.10 3.77 0.86
C LEU A 95 -6.77 3.35 -0.58
N LEU A 96 -5.49 3.09 -0.85
CA LEU A 96 -4.96 2.65 -2.13
C LEU A 96 -4.92 1.12 -2.18
N ILE A 97 -5.70 0.51 -3.05
CA ILE A 97 -5.92 -0.93 -3.08
C ILE A 97 -5.43 -1.51 -4.41
N ASN A 98 -4.56 -2.51 -4.34
CA ASN A 98 -4.33 -3.38 -5.49
C ASN A 98 -5.62 -4.17 -5.78
N ASP A 99 -6.16 -4.01 -6.98
CA ASP A 99 -7.35 -4.74 -7.44
C ASP A 99 -7.00 -6.20 -7.72
N TYR A 100 -6.70 -6.92 -6.66
CA TYR A 100 -6.31 -8.32 -6.70
C TYR A 100 -6.89 -9.09 -5.53
N ARG A 101 -7.29 -10.35 -5.77
CA ARG A 101 -7.89 -11.25 -4.79
C ARG A 101 -7.03 -12.50 -4.62
N ILE A 102 -6.73 -12.82 -3.36
CA ILE A 102 -6.10 -14.10 -2.99
C ILE A 102 -7.09 -14.84 -2.10
N ALA A 103 -7.61 -15.97 -2.58
CA ALA A 103 -8.49 -16.78 -1.76
C ALA A 103 -7.74 -17.30 -0.53
N PRO A 104 -8.16 -16.95 0.69
CA PRO A 104 -7.61 -17.53 1.92
C PRO A 104 -7.70 -19.07 1.89
N VAL A 105 -6.83 -19.75 2.62
CA VAL A 105 -6.82 -21.22 2.69
C VAL A 105 -8.19 -21.79 3.08
N THR A 106 -8.89 -21.11 3.98
CA THR A 106 -10.26 -21.49 4.41
C THR A 106 -11.29 -21.39 3.28
N VAL A 107 -11.10 -20.48 2.32
CA VAL A 107 -11.93 -20.36 1.12
C VAL A 107 -11.50 -21.40 0.08
N ALA A 108 -10.20 -21.55 -0.14
CA ALA A 108 -9.64 -22.53 -1.07
C ALA A 108 -9.99 -23.98 -0.67
N SER A 109 -10.14 -24.26 0.64
CA SER A 109 -10.60 -25.56 1.17
C SER A 109 -12.12 -25.76 1.12
N GLY A 110 -12.89 -24.77 0.61
CA GLY A 110 -14.34 -24.83 0.50
C GLY A 110 -15.08 -24.62 1.83
N SER A 111 -14.40 -24.27 2.92
CA SER A 111 -15.02 -24.03 4.23
C SER A 111 -15.67 -22.64 4.35
N LYS A 112 -15.32 -21.70 3.49
CA LYS A 112 -15.92 -20.36 3.41
C LYS A 112 -15.96 -19.89 1.95
N ILE A 113 -16.85 -18.95 1.66
CA ILE A 113 -16.96 -18.31 0.34
C ILE A 113 -16.19 -16.99 0.39
N TYR A 114 -15.43 -16.67 -0.66
CA TYR A 114 -14.84 -15.33 -0.82
C TYR A 114 -15.97 -14.31 -0.95
N PRO A 115 -15.91 -13.16 -0.27
CA PRO A 115 -16.94 -12.13 -0.39
C PRO A 115 -17.18 -11.73 -1.85
N SER A 116 -18.43 -11.53 -2.22
CA SER A 116 -18.77 -10.92 -3.51
C SER A 116 -18.33 -9.45 -3.54
N GLU A 117 -18.31 -8.83 -4.71
CA GLU A 117 -18.02 -7.38 -4.81
C GLU A 117 -19.05 -6.54 -4.04
N VAL A 118 -20.30 -6.97 -4.04
CA VAL A 118 -21.35 -6.29 -3.28
C VAL A 118 -21.10 -6.40 -1.78
N ASP A 119 -20.69 -7.59 -1.29
CA ASP A 119 -20.38 -7.77 0.14
C ASP A 119 -19.16 -6.95 0.55
N GLU A 120 -18.12 -6.88 -0.31
CA GLU A 120 -16.95 -6.03 -0.08
C GLU A 120 -17.35 -4.55 0.01
N GLU A 121 -18.16 -4.05 -0.93
CA GLU A 121 -18.62 -2.67 -0.94
C GLU A 121 -19.45 -2.32 0.29
N LEU A 122 -20.37 -3.19 0.69
CA LEU A 122 -21.17 -3.01 1.91
C LEU A 122 -20.30 -3.01 3.17
N ALA A 123 -19.30 -3.88 3.22
CA ALA A 123 -18.36 -3.95 4.33
C ALA A 123 -17.49 -2.69 4.41
N TYR A 124 -16.95 -2.19 3.29
CA TYR A 124 -16.21 -0.94 3.23
C TYR A 124 -17.08 0.25 3.67
N ALA A 125 -18.31 0.35 3.16
CA ALA A 125 -19.24 1.41 3.55
C ALA A 125 -19.51 1.40 5.06
N SER A 126 -19.65 0.21 5.66
CA SER A 126 -19.84 0.07 7.10
C SER A 126 -18.61 0.54 7.89
N VAL A 127 -17.39 0.15 7.47
CA VAL A 127 -16.14 0.55 8.14
C VAL A 127 -15.95 2.06 8.02
N VAL A 128 -16.08 2.62 6.81
CA VAL A 128 -15.93 4.06 6.57
C VAL A 128 -16.91 4.84 7.44
N ARG A 129 -18.18 4.43 7.48
CA ARG A 129 -19.19 5.07 8.33
C ARG A 129 -18.85 5.02 9.81
N SER A 130 -18.25 3.93 10.29
CA SER A 130 -17.85 3.79 11.70
C SER A 130 -16.68 4.69 12.07
N VAL A 131 -15.82 5.04 11.11
CA VAL A 131 -14.62 5.87 11.34
C VAL A 131 -14.97 7.35 11.33
N CYS A 132 -15.76 7.82 10.37
CA CYS A 132 -15.90 9.25 10.14
C CYS A 132 -17.22 9.69 9.45
N GLY A 133 -18.20 8.81 9.33
CA GLY A 133 -19.41 9.08 8.56
C GLY A 133 -19.28 8.74 7.08
N ASP A 134 -20.23 9.21 6.27
CA ASP A 134 -20.26 8.84 4.85
C ASP A 134 -19.17 9.56 4.02
N ASN A 135 -18.50 8.82 3.15
CA ASN A 135 -17.55 9.31 2.13
C ASN A 135 -16.35 10.13 2.63
N CYS A 136 -15.83 9.84 3.80
CA CYS A 136 -14.69 10.57 4.37
C CYS A 136 -13.32 9.93 4.10
N ILE A 137 -13.26 8.73 3.52
CA ILE A 137 -12.04 8.03 3.10
C ILE A 137 -12.10 7.84 1.59
N GLU A 138 -11.07 8.30 0.90
CA GLU A 138 -10.96 8.11 -0.54
C GLU A 138 -10.43 6.71 -0.85
N ARG A 139 -11.16 5.94 -1.66
CA ARG A 139 -10.76 4.59 -2.09
C ARG A 139 -10.35 4.62 -3.55
N MET A 140 -9.14 4.15 -3.81
CA MET A 140 -8.56 4.07 -5.15
C MET A 140 -8.11 2.64 -5.45
N TYR A 141 -8.49 2.13 -6.61
CA TYR A 141 -8.12 0.79 -7.06
C TYR A 141 -7.09 0.86 -8.18
N VAL A 142 -6.05 0.04 -8.08
CA VAL A 142 -5.00 -0.10 -9.10
C VAL A 142 -4.90 -1.56 -9.51
N PRO A 143 -5.09 -1.93 -10.78
CA PRO A 143 -4.96 -3.30 -11.25
C PRO A 143 -3.49 -3.70 -11.43
N ALA A 144 -2.68 -3.53 -10.36
CA ALA A 144 -1.23 -3.63 -10.46
C ALA A 144 -0.74 -5.04 -10.85
N VAL A 145 -1.47 -6.09 -10.49
CA VAL A 145 -1.13 -7.46 -10.92
C VAL A 145 -1.36 -7.63 -12.42
N ALA A 146 -2.48 -7.12 -12.95
CA ALA A 146 -2.76 -7.19 -14.40
C ALA A 146 -1.70 -6.42 -15.19
N ILE A 147 -1.41 -5.18 -14.79
CA ILE A 147 -0.35 -4.35 -15.41
C ILE A 147 1.01 -5.08 -15.35
N ALA A 148 1.38 -5.66 -14.21
CA ALA A 148 2.64 -6.41 -14.07
C ALA A 148 2.70 -7.66 -14.97
N GLN A 149 1.57 -8.33 -15.17
CA GLN A 149 1.48 -9.48 -16.10
C GLN A 149 1.69 -9.06 -17.56
N GLU A 150 1.08 -7.95 -17.99
CA GLU A 150 1.30 -7.35 -19.31
C GLU A 150 2.78 -6.95 -19.53
N MET A 151 3.47 -6.52 -18.47
CA MET A 151 4.91 -6.24 -18.49
C MET A 151 5.77 -7.52 -18.47
N GLY A 152 5.17 -8.71 -18.42
CA GLY A 152 5.85 -10.00 -18.42
C GLY A 152 6.46 -10.42 -17.07
N ASN A 153 6.16 -9.69 -15.98
CA ASN A 153 6.68 -10.06 -14.65
C ASN A 153 5.74 -9.63 -13.51
N SER A 154 4.92 -10.55 -13.05
CA SER A 154 3.94 -10.30 -11.96
C SER A 154 4.57 -9.84 -10.64
N ARG A 155 5.88 -10.01 -10.44
CA ARG A 155 6.56 -9.63 -9.19
C ARG A 155 6.75 -8.13 -9.01
N VAL A 156 6.58 -7.32 -10.07
CA VAL A 156 6.73 -5.86 -9.98
C VAL A 156 5.45 -5.13 -9.62
N ASN A 157 4.36 -5.85 -9.29
CA ASN A 157 3.09 -5.25 -8.91
C ASN A 157 3.22 -4.32 -7.69
N ASN A 158 4.08 -4.64 -6.73
CA ASN A 158 4.36 -3.81 -5.56
C ASN A 158 5.00 -2.46 -5.95
N ILE A 159 5.84 -2.44 -6.96
CA ILE A 159 6.46 -1.21 -7.48
C ILE A 159 5.46 -0.37 -8.27
N ILE A 160 4.52 -1.00 -8.99
CA ILE A 160 3.41 -0.30 -9.65
C ILE A 160 2.55 0.42 -8.59
N ILE A 161 2.23 -0.23 -7.48
CA ILE A 161 1.49 0.39 -6.36
C ILE A 161 2.29 1.57 -5.75
N LEU A 162 3.61 1.46 -5.62
CA LEU A 162 4.45 2.58 -5.17
C LEU A 162 4.43 3.73 -6.17
N GLY A 163 4.40 3.44 -7.46
CA GLY A 163 4.22 4.46 -8.51
C GLY A 163 2.89 5.21 -8.33
N ALA A 164 1.79 4.46 -8.13
CA ALA A 164 0.48 5.05 -7.85
C ALA A 164 0.50 5.90 -6.57
N LEU A 165 1.09 5.40 -5.47
CA LEU A 165 1.26 6.16 -4.23
C LEU A 165 2.04 7.47 -4.46
N SER A 166 3.10 7.42 -5.26
CA SER A 166 3.93 8.61 -5.53
C SER A 166 3.18 9.73 -6.26
N ALA A 167 2.16 9.39 -7.05
CA ALA A 167 1.30 10.39 -7.70
C ALA A 167 0.44 11.17 -6.69
N LEU A 168 0.12 10.55 -5.54
CA LEU A 168 -0.63 11.15 -4.43
C LEU A 168 0.25 11.97 -3.48
N LEU A 169 1.56 11.99 -3.71
CA LEU A 169 2.57 12.71 -2.92
C LEU A 169 3.36 13.68 -3.83
N PRO A 170 2.70 14.72 -4.37
CA PRO A 170 3.31 15.61 -5.36
C PRO A 170 4.53 16.38 -4.83
N ASP A 171 4.63 16.59 -3.53
CA ASP A 171 5.76 17.25 -2.88
C ASP A 171 7.03 16.38 -2.80
N VAL A 172 6.92 15.07 -3.17
CA VAL A 172 8.06 14.14 -3.21
C VAL A 172 8.51 13.95 -4.66
N PRO A 173 9.75 14.36 -5.02
CA PRO A 173 10.24 14.23 -6.38
C PRO A 173 10.23 12.79 -6.89
N GLU A 174 9.78 12.59 -8.14
CA GLU A 174 9.74 11.27 -8.78
C GLU A 174 11.12 10.62 -8.83
N GLU A 175 12.15 11.42 -9.13
CA GLU A 175 13.54 10.97 -9.22
C GLU A 175 14.03 10.35 -7.94
N LEU A 176 13.58 10.84 -6.78
CA LEU A 176 13.95 10.31 -5.47
C LEU A 176 13.41 8.88 -5.27
N TRP A 177 12.16 8.64 -5.68
CA TRP A 177 11.59 7.30 -5.67
C TRP A 177 12.36 6.33 -6.56
N LEU A 178 12.67 6.77 -7.79
CA LEU A 178 13.39 5.99 -8.79
C LEU A 178 14.84 5.68 -8.36
N GLU A 179 15.49 6.60 -7.65
CA GLU A 179 16.80 6.41 -7.06
C GLU A 179 16.74 5.31 -5.99
N VAL A 180 15.84 5.45 -5.00
CA VAL A 180 15.69 4.48 -3.91
C VAL A 180 15.32 3.09 -4.45
N ILE A 181 14.40 2.99 -5.40
CA ILE A 181 14.04 1.71 -6.03
C ILE A 181 15.28 1.08 -6.69
N SER A 182 16.07 1.89 -7.43
CA SER A 182 17.27 1.39 -8.12
C SER A 182 18.33 0.88 -7.15
N GLU A 183 18.45 1.45 -5.96
CA GLU A 183 19.35 1.00 -4.90
C GLU A 183 18.87 -0.29 -4.20
N ARG A 184 17.54 -0.53 -4.17
CA ARG A 184 16.93 -1.64 -3.43
C ARG A 184 16.73 -2.90 -4.24
N VAL A 185 16.70 -2.82 -5.57
CA VAL A 185 16.48 -3.98 -6.44
C VAL A 185 17.79 -4.45 -7.07
N PRO A 186 17.94 -5.76 -7.37
CA PRO A 186 19.13 -6.25 -8.09
C PRO A 186 19.30 -5.53 -9.43
N SER A 187 20.55 -5.23 -9.79
CA SER A 187 20.90 -4.40 -10.97
C SER A 187 20.21 -4.83 -12.27
N ARG A 188 20.09 -6.16 -12.49
CA ARG A 188 19.41 -6.75 -13.66
C ARG A 188 17.91 -6.42 -13.76
N TYR A 189 17.28 -5.98 -12.67
CA TYR A 189 15.85 -5.65 -12.62
C TYR A 189 15.58 -4.15 -12.49
N VAL A 190 16.60 -3.31 -12.39
CA VAL A 190 16.44 -1.86 -12.20
C VAL A 190 15.55 -1.26 -13.27
N GLN A 191 15.84 -1.51 -14.56
CA GLN A 191 15.07 -0.92 -15.66
C GLN A 191 13.60 -1.37 -15.63
N LEU A 192 13.34 -2.65 -15.35
CA LEU A 192 11.98 -3.17 -15.26
C LEU A 192 11.21 -2.50 -14.11
N ASN A 193 11.86 -2.33 -12.94
CA ASN A 193 11.21 -1.70 -11.79
C ASN A 193 10.99 -0.19 -12.01
N ARG A 194 11.90 0.50 -12.67
CA ARG A 194 11.70 1.91 -13.06
C ARG A 194 10.49 2.04 -13.98
N THR A 195 10.37 1.20 -15.01
CA THR A 195 9.20 1.19 -15.91
C THR A 195 7.92 0.86 -15.13
N ALA A 196 7.94 -0.13 -14.24
CA ALA A 196 6.79 -0.48 -13.40
C ALA A 196 6.33 0.71 -12.52
N PHE A 197 7.26 1.42 -11.91
CA PHE A 197 6.97 2.60 -11.12
C PHE A 197 6.32 3.71 -11.95
N THR A 198 6.93 4.09 -13.09
CA THR A 198 6.38 5.15 -13.95
C THR A 198 5.02 4.77 -14.53
N THR A 199 4.80 3.48 -14.85
CA THR A 199 3.48 2.99 -15.29
C THR A 199 2.42 3.14 -14.19
N GLY A 200 2.73 2.76 -12.96
CA GLY A 200 1.82 2.92 -11.83
C GLY A 200 1.49 4.39 -11.53
N ARG A 201 2.49 5.27 -11.61
CA ARG A 201 2.31 6.72 -11.44
C ARG A 201 1.42 7.31 -12.53
N ALA A 202 1.68 6.98 -13.79
CA ALA A 202 0.87 7.44 -14.92
C ALA A 202 -0.58 6.93 -14.83
N TYR A 203 -0.78 5.67 -14.42
CA TYR A 203 -2.12 5.11 -14.19
C TYR A 203 -2.91 5.97 -13.20
N MET A 204 -2.34 6.29 -12.05
CA MET A 204 -3.01 7.07 -11.02
C MET A 204 -3.31 8.50 -11.50
N GLN A 205 -2.37 9.16 -12.17
CA GLN A 205 -2.57 10.51 -12.72
C GLN A 205 -3.69 10.59 -13.77
N GLY A 206 -3.98 9.51 -14.47
CA GLY A 206 -5.06 9.42 -15.45
C GLY A 206 -6.44 9.08 -14.83
N HIS A 207 -6.50 8.73 -13.54
CA HIS A 207 -7.70 8.26 -12.84
C HIS A 207 -8.00 9.05 -11.55
N SER A 208 -7.26 10.14 -11.31
CA SER A 208 -7.43 11.06 -10.16
C SER A 208 -8.38 12.19 -10.51
#